data_a3eb9da7aff9760226730c2115162c0e
#
_entry.id   a3eb9da7aff9760226730c2115162c0e
#
_cell.length_a   1.000
_cell.length_b   1.000
_cell.length_c   1.000
_cell.angle_alpha   90.00
_cell.angle_beta   90.00
_cell.angle_gamma   90.00
#
_symmetry.space_group_name_H-M   'P 1'
#
loop_
_entity.id
_entity.type
_entity.pdbx_description
1 polymer ?
#
loop_
_entity_poly.entity_id
_entity_poly.type
_entity_poly.pdbx_seq_one_letter_code
_entity_poly.pdbx_strand_id
1 'polypeptide(L)'
;MADDWKTDDLEALFAAVLRLEKVDEAERFFRDLCTLNELRDMAQRWAVVRMLDSGLHYAEISRTTGASTATITRIASWLNHGEGGYRAMLDKLDASSRAGTTPYPVAGDR
;
A
#
# COMPACT_ATOMS: atom_id res chain seq x y z
N MET A 1 -23.88 6.99 9.79
CA MET A 1 -23.44 6.46 9.51
C MET A 1 -22.09 6.13 9.61
N ALA A 2 -21.74 5.19 9.25
CA ALA A 2 -20.49 4.65 9.54
C ALA A 2 -19.32 5.40 9.02
N ASP A 3 -19.53 6.43 8.28
CA ASP A 3 -18.43 7.07 7.56
C ASP A 3 -17.99 8.38 8.13
N ASP A 4 -18.09 8.50 9.45
CA ASP A 4 -17.69 9.73 10.11
C ASP A 4 -16.21 10.01 10.07
N TRP A 5 -15.39 9.04 9.64
CA TRP A 5 -13.96 9.25 9.58
C TRP A 5 -13.55 10.24 8.49
N LYS A 6 -14.42 10.51 7.53
CA LYS A 6 -14.10 11.44 6.45
C LYS A 6 -14.32 12.86 6.93
N THR A 7 -13.27 13.66 6.88
CA THR A 7 -13.32 15.06 7.25
C THR A 7 -12.86 15.89 6.05
N ASP A 8 -13.08 17.18 6.13
CA ASP A 8 -12.60 18.09 5.08
C ASP A 8 -11.07 18.02 4.96
N ASP A 9 -10.39 17.88 6.10
CA ASP A 9 -8.92 17.76 6.07
C ASP A 9 -8.49 16.49 5.40
N LEU A 10 -9.16 15.37 5.65
CA LEU A 10 -8.83 14.13 4.97
C LEU A 10 -9.08 14.21 3.48
N GLU A 11 -10.19 14.82 3.10
CA GLU A 11 -10.50 14.98 1.69
C GLU A 11 -9.48 15.86 0.99
N ALA A 12 -9.02 16.91 1.67
CA ALA A 12 -7.97 17.77 1.13
C ALA A 12 -6.68 16.99 0.94
N LEU A 13 -6.36 16.11 1.88
CA LEU A 13 -5.17 15.26 1.75
C LEU A 13 -5.30 14.33 0.56
N PHE A 14 -6.43 13.66 0.43
CA PHE A 14 -6.62 12.75 -0.70
C PHE A 14 -6.56 13.48 -2.03
N ALA A 15 -7.12 14.69 -2.10
CA ALA A 15 -7.04 15.49 -3.31
C ALA A 15 -5.59 15.83 -3.65
N ALA A 16 -4.78 16.12 -2.63
CA ALA A 16 -3.37 16.41 -2.86
C ALA A 16 -2.63 15.17 -3.39
N VAL A 17 -2.90 14.01 -2.79
CA VAL A 17 -2.28 12.76 -3.22
C VAL A 17 -2.60 12.47 -4.68
N LEU A 18 -3.82 12.77 -5.11
CA LEU A 18 -4.23 12.51 -6.48
C LEU A 18 -3.51 13.41 -7.50
N ARG A 19 -2.82 14.44 -7.06
CA ARG A 19 -2.04 15.30 -7.95
C ARG A 19 -0.62 14.82 -8.14
N LEU A 20 -0.18 13.83 -7.36
CA LEU A 20 1.16 13.30 -7.51
C LEU A 20 1.24 12.52 -8.81
N GLU A 21 2.32 12.74 -9.56
CA GLU A 21 2.49 12.11 -10.87
C GLU A 21 3.74 11.27 -10.97
N LYS A 22 4.74 11.53 -10.13
CA LYS A 22 6.03 10.85 -10.20
C LYS A 22 6.41 10.32 -8.85
N VAL A 23 7.23 9.28 -8.85
CA VAL A 23 7.67 8.66 -7.60
C VAL A 23 8.42 9.66 -6.71
N ASP A 24 9.30 10.46 -7.32
CA ASP A 24 10.08 11.41 -6.52
C ASP A 24 9.19 12.50 -5.91
N GLU A 25 8.11 12.88 -6.59
CA GLU A 25 7.15 13.80 -5.98
C GLU A 25 6.48 13.18 -4.77
N ALA A 26 6.08 11.91 -4.89
CA ALA A 26 5.44 11.21 -3.79
C ALA A 26 6.42 11.08 -2.63
N GLU A 27 7.68 10.77 -2.91
CA GLU A 27 8.69 10.65 -1.88
C GLU A 27 8.82 11.95 -1.08
N ARG A 28 8.94 13.06 -1.78
CA ARG A 28 9.11 14.35 -1.12
C ARG A 28 7.87 14.74 -0.31
N PHE A 29 6.69 14.53 -0.89
CA PHE A 29 5.45 14.89 -0.22
C PHE A 29 5.26 14.08 1.06
N PHE A 30 5.45 12.77 0.97
CA PHE A 30 5.22 11.91 2.12
C PHE A 30 6.32 12.04 3.17
N ARG A 31 7.55 12.39 2.75
CA ARG A 31 8.60 12.65 3.74
C ARG A 31 8.29 13.90 4.57
N ASP A 32 7.65 14.89 3.95
CA ASP A 32 7.24 16.08 4.70
C ASP A 32 6.02 15.81 5.57
N LEU A 33 5.11 14.98 5.08
CA LEU A 33 3.84 14.74 5.75
C LEU A 33 3.96 13.75 6.90
N CYS A 34 4.81 12.76 6.78
CA CYS A 34 4.86 11.62 7.69
C CYS A 34 6.21 11.47 8.37
N THR A 35 6.19 10.89 9.57
CA THR A 35 7.44 10.45 10.18
C THR A 35 7.97 9.22 9.45
N LEU A 36 9.26 8.93 9.65
CA LEU A 36 9.84 7.72 9.06
C LEU A 36 9.14 6.45 9.54
N ASN A 37 8.77 6.41 10.83
CA ASN A 37 8.08 5.22 11.34
C ASN A 37 6.72 5.05 10.68
N GLU A 38 6.02 6.15 10.45
CA GLU A 38 4.73 6.08 9.75
C GLU A 38 4.91 5.58 8.33
N LEU A 39 5.94 6.06 7.64
CA LEU A 39 6.22 5.59 6.29
C LEU A 39 6.59 4.12 6.26
N ARG A 40 7.41 3.68 7.21
CA ARG A 40 7.80 2.28 7.28
C ARG A 40 6.59 1.38 7.54
N ASP A 41 5.70 1.83 8.42
CA ASP A 41 4.50 1.05 8.72
C ASP A 41 3.61 0.91 7.48
N MET A 42 3.42 2.00 6.74
CA MET A 42 2.62 1.96 5.53
C MET A 42 3.27 1.08 4.48
N ALA A 43 4.58 1.19 4.32
CA ALA A 43 5.31 0.39 3.35
C ALA A 43 5.24 -1.10 3.71
N GLN A 44 5.31 -1.42 5.00
CA GLN A 44 5.19 -2.81 5.44
C GLN A 44 3.80 -3.36 5.10
N ARG A 45 2.75 -2.58 5.39
CA ARG A 45 1.40 -3.01 5.06
C ARG A 45 1.23 -3.29 3.58
N TRP A 46 1.76 -2.41 2.75
CA TRP A 46 1.64 -2.59 1.32
C TRP A 46 2.43 -3.80 0.83
N ALA A 47 3.62 -4.03 1.42
CA ALA A 47 4.41 -5.21 1.08
C ALA A 47 3.64 -6.49 1.43
N VAL A 48 3.00 -6.51 2.61
CA VAL A 48 2.21 -7.67 3.02
C VAL A 48 1.06 -7.91 2.04
N VAL A 49 0.37 -6.84 1.63
CA VAL A 49 -0.73 -6.97 0.68
C VAL A 49 -0.25 -7.59 -0.63
N ARG A 50 0.88 -7.11 -1.16
CA ARG A 50 1.41 -7.64 -2.42
C ARG A 50 1.79 -9.12 -2.29
N MET A 51 2.37 -9.49 -1.16
CA MET A 51 2.77 -10.88 -0.94
C MET A 51 1.57 -11.79 -0.75
N LEU A 52 0.54 -11.31 -0.06
CA LEU A 52 -0.70 -12.07 0.06
C LEU A 52 -1.33 -12.31 -1.31
N ASP A 53 -1.34 -11.28 -2.13
CA ASP A 53 -1.91 -11.37 -3.47
C ASP A 53 -1.11 -12.34 -4.35
N SER A 54 0.18 -12.48 -4.07
CA SER A 54 1.05 -13.42 -4.80
C SER A 54 0.93 -14.85 -4.30
N GLY A 55 0.17 -15.08 -3.24
CA GLY A 55 -0.06 -16.43 -2.74
C GLY A 55 1.00 -16.95 -1.78
N LEU A 56 1.84 -16.07 -1.23
CA LEU A 56 2.85 -16.51 -0.29
C LEU A 56 2.22 -16.90 1.04
N HIS A 57 2.86 -17.85 1.72
CA HIS A 57 2.39 -18.30 3.02
C HIS A 57 2.70 -17.25 4.09
N TYR A 58 1.87 -17.21 5.13
CA TYR A 58 2.02 -16.24 6.20
C TYR A 58 3.39 -16.29 6.86
N ALA A 59 3.92 -17.50 7.07
CA ALA A 59 5.23 -17.63 7.70
C ALA A 59 6.32 -16.96 6.87
N GLU A 60 6.24 -17.09 5.57
CA GLU A 60 7.21 -16.47 4.69
C GLU A 60 7.04 -14.95 4.65
N ILE A 61 5.81 -14.49 4.63
CA ILE A 61 5.52 -13.06 4.67
C ILE A 61 6.06 -12.46 5.96
N SER A 62 5.83 -13.12 7.09
CA SER A 62 6.32 -12.65 8.37
C SER A 62 7.84 -12.56 8.39
N ARG A 63 8.50 -13.59 7.88
CA ARG A 63 9.95 -13.60 7.87
C ARG A 63 10.52 -12.49 6.98
N THR A 64 9.88 -12.26 5.85
CA THR A 64 10.39 -11.30 4.88
C THR A 64 10.10 -9.86 5.29
N THR A 65 8.93 -9.59 5.86
CA THR A 65 8.51 -8.23 6.14
C THR A 65 8.71 -7.82 7.59
N GLY A 66 8.86 -8.78 8.49
CA GLY A 66 8.92 -8.51 9.92
C GLY A 66 7.54 -8.32 10.55
N ALA A 67 6.46 -8.42 9.78
CA ALA A 67 5.12 -8.28 10.35
C ALA A 67 4.76 -9.53 11.14
N SER A 68 4.06 -9.35 12.25
CA SER A 68 3.57 -10.49 13.02
C SER A 68 2.44 -11.17 12.26
N THR A 69 2.18 -12.43 12.60
CA THR A 69 1.06 -13.13 11.96
C THR A 69 -0.27 -12.48 12.27
N ALA A 70 -0.40 -11.87 13.46
CA ALA A 70 -1.62 -11.13 13.79
C ALA A 70 -1.81 -9.93 12.85
N THR A 71 -0.73 -9.22 12.56
CA THR A 71 -0.80 -8.10 11.62
C THR A 71 -1.16 -8.58 10.22
N ILE A 72 -0.54 -9.68 9.78
CA ILE A 72 -0.83 -10.24 8.46
C ILE A 72 -2.29 -10.66 8.36
N THR A 73 -2.83 -11.27 9.42
CA THR A 73 -4.23 -11.68 9.44
C THR A 73 -5.16 -10.48 9.30
N ARG A 74 -4.85 -9.39 10.01
CA ARG A 74 -5.68 -8.19 9.90
C ARG A 74 -5.62 -7.59 8.50
N ILE A 75 -4.44 -7.55 7.90
CA ILE A 75 -4.28 -7.01 6.56
C ILE A 75 -5.00 -7.90 5.55
N ALA A 76 -4.92 -9.21 5.71
CA ALA A 76 -5.65 -10.14 4.85
C ALA A 76 -7.15 -9.90 4.93
N SER A 77 -7.65 -9.63 6.14
CA SER A 77 -9.05 -9.32 6.32
C SER A 77 -9.44 -8.05 5.57
N TRP A 78 -8.61 -7.01 5.65
CA TRP A 78 -8.89 -5.77 4.93
C TRP A 78 -8.81 -5.96 3.42
N LEU A 79 -7.88 -6.78 2.95
CA LEU A 79 -7.79 -7.07 1.53
C LEU A 79 -9.05 -7.75 1.02
N ASN A 80 -9.59 -8.68 1.80
CA ASN A 80 -10.73 -9.48 1.38
C ASN A 80 -12.09 -8.84 1.72
N HIS A 81 -12.15 -8.06 2.81
CA HIS A 81 -13.42 -7.57 3.34
C HIS A 81 -13.41 -6.09 3.68
N GLY A 82 -12.38 -5.35 3.28
CA GLY A 82 -12.30 -3.93 3.62
C GLY A 82 -13.05 -3.06 2.62
N GLU A 83 -12.53 -1.87 2.41
CA GLU A 83 -13.18 -0.89 1.53
C GLU A 83 -12.91 -1.12 0.05
N GLY A 84 -12.12 -2.12 -0.29
CA GLY A 84 -11.81 -2.40 -1.68
C GLY A 84 -10.61 -1.65 -2.23
N GLY A 85 -9.97 -0.82 -1.43
CA GLY A 85 -8.85 -0.02 -1.91
C GLY A 85 -7.63 -0.86 -2.27
N TYR A 86 -7.32 -1.84 -1.44
CA TYR A 86 -6.18 -2.72 -1.75
C TYR A 86 -6.42 -3.47 -3.06
N ARG A 87 -7.60 -4.05 -3.20
CA ARG A 87 -7.92 -4.81 -4.41
C ARG A 87 -7.88 -3.93 -5.65
N ALA A 88 -8.45 -2.74 -5.55
CA ALA A 88 -8.47 -1.81 -6.68
C ALA A 88 -7.06 -1.42 -7.09
N MET A 89 -6.19 -1.17 -6.13
CA MET A 89 -4.82 -0.76 -6.44
C MET A 89 -4.01 -1.90 -7.04
N LEU A 90 -4.18 -3.12 -6.48
CA LEU A 90 -3.51 -4.28 -7.03
C LEU A 90 -3.94 -4.51 -8.48
N ASP A 91 -5.23 -4.37 -8.76
CA ASP A 91 -5.73 -4.57 -10.11
C ASP A 91 -5.15 -3.54 -11.08
N LYS A 92 -5.03 -2.30 -10.65
CA LYS A 92 -4.44 -1.26 -11.48
C LYS A 92 -2.97 -1.51 -11.77
N LEU A 93 -2.24 -1.96 -10.77
CA LEU A 93 -0.81 -2.25 -10.94
C LEU A 93 -0.61 -3.47 -11.83
N ASP A 94 -1.48 -4.48 -11.72
CA ASP A 94 -1.43 -5.64 -12.60
C ASP A 94 -1.68 -5.23 -14.05
N ALA A 95 -2.65 -4.37 -14.28
CA ALA A 95 -2.95 -3.89 -15.61
C ALA A 95 -1.76 -3.14 -16.21
N SER A 96 -1.09 -2.31 -15.39
CA SER A 96 0.11 -1.60 -15.84
C SER A 96 1.22 -2.56 -16.20
N SER A 97 1.41 -3.60 -15.40
CA SER A 97 2.42 -4.60 -15.68
C SER A 97 2.14 -5.32 -16.99
N ARG A 98 0.89 -5.70 -17.21
CA ARG A 98 0.52 -6.40 -18.44
C ARG A 98 0.70 -5.52 -19.66
N ALA A 99 0.62 -4.20 -19.47
CA ALA A 99 0.85 -3.26 -20.57
C ALA A 99 2.34 -2.96 -20.77
N GLY A 100 3.22 -3.62 -20.02
CA GLY A 100 4.65 -3.41 -20.15
C GLY A 100 5.19 -2.25 -19.32
N THR A 101 4.41 -1.71 -18.40
CA THR A 101 4.81 -0.59 -17.57
C THR A 101 4.92 -1.05 -16.13
N THR A 102 6.04 -0.73 -15.49
CA THR A 102 6.25 -1.08 -14.09
C THR A 102 6.23 0.18 -13.25
N PRO A 103 5.28 0.33 -12.33
CA PRO A 103 5.18 1.56 -11.52
C PRO A 103 6.21 1.66 -10.42
N TYR A 104 6.95 0.61 -10.14
CA TYR A 104 8.01 0.65 -9.12
C TYR A 104 9.12 -0.29 -9.52
N PRO A 105 10.30 -0.12 -8.89
CA PRO A 105 11.46 -0.92 -9.28
C PRO A 105 11.22 -2.41 -9.12
N VAL A 106 11.81 -3.18 -10.03
CA VAL A 106 11.78 -4.62 -9.93
C VAL A 106 12.71 -5.04 -8.81
N ALA A 107 12.30 -6.04 -8.02
CA ALA A 107 13.07 -6.44 -6.86
C ALA A 107 14.50 -6.81 -7.19
N GLY A 108 14.73 -7.39 -8.35
CA GLY A 108 16.07 -7.80 -8.74
C GLY A 108 17.00 -6.66 -9.10
N ASP A 109 16.50 -5.44 -9.16
CA ASP A 109 17.30 -4.30 -9.55
C ASP A 109 18.03 -3.66 -8.39
N ARG A 110 17.94 -4.24 -7.23
CA ARG A 110 18.59 -3.67 -6.05
C ARG A 110 19.87 -4.35 -5.75
#